data_0b1c11289fdeaa79e18d0d090aa7e246
#
_entry.id   0b1c11289fdeaa79e18d0d090aa7e246
#
_cell.length_a   1.000
_cell.length_b   1.000
_cell.length_c   1.000
_cell.angle_alpha   90.00
_cell.angle_beta   90.00
_cell.angle_gamma   90.00
#
_symmetry.space_group_name_H-M   'P 1'
#
loop_
_entity.id
_entity.type
_entity.pdbx_description
1 polymer ?
#
loop_
_entity_poly.entity_id
_entity_poly.type
_entity_poly.pdbx_seq_one_letter_code
_entity_poly.pdbx_strand_id
1 'polypeptide(L)'
;MLHHFITIFLRNLNRQKIYAIFNIAGLSIGLTTFILIATLVQYEYSFDKFHQNLDRIYRVEEIAHMSDGDQFWNQTCYPIAENFREEFPEVIDAVVTRPVWGDYLSSTEKLTFYEPDGLYASPSLFNIFSFEFVEGSMANLIQWF
;
A
#
# COMPACT_ATOMS: atom_id res chain seq x y z
N MET A 1 -4.91 -51.96 5.73
CA MET A 1 -5.13 -51.14 6.96
C MET A 1 -5.85 -49.83 6.68
N LEU A 2 -5.46 -49.04 5.70
CA LEU A 2 -6.11 -47.74 5.38
C LEU A 2 -7.60 -47.84 5.07
N HIS A 3 -8.01 -48.83 4.25
CA HIS A 3 -9.40 -49.08 3.89
C HIS A 3 -10.29 -49.38 5.11
N HIS A 4 -9.78 -50.10 6.09
CA HIS A 4 -10.51 -50.42 7.32
C HIS A 4 -10.74 -49.18 8.20
N PHE A 5 -9.74 -48.31 8.30
CA PHE A 5 -9.85 -47.00 8.98
C PHE A 5 -10.89 -46.09 8.34
N ILE A 6 -10.88 -45.99 7.01
CA ILE A 6 -11.84 -45.17 6.25
C ILE A 6 -13.29 -45.71 6.49
N THR A 7 -13.46 -47.00 6.44
CA THR A 7 -14.79 -47.62 6.64
C THR A 7 -15.32 -47.38 8.05
N ILE A 8 -14.49 -47.49 9.08
CA ILE A 8 -14.88 -47.21 10.48
C ILE A 8 -15.19 -45.73 10.64
N PHE A 9 -14.38 -44.85 10.08
CA PHE A 9 -14.57 -43.40 10.10
C PHE A 9 -15.93 -43.01 9.50
N LEU A 10 -16.24 -43.48 8.29
CA LEU A 10 -17.50 -43.18 7.62
C LEU A 10 -18.73 -43.74 8.38
N ARG A 11 -18.58 -44.92 9.00
CA ARG A 11 -19.66 -45.49 9.82
C ARG A 11 -19.91 -44.68 11.10
N ASN A 12 -18.82 -44.14 11.72
CA ASN A 12 -18.95 -43.26 12.89
C ASN A 12 -19.58 -41.91 12.54
N LEU A 13 -19.18 -41.31 11.40
CA LEU A 13 -19.81 -40.09 10.88
C LEU A 13 -21.31 -40.27 10.70
N ASN A 14 -21.74 -41.40 10.13
CA ASN A 14 -23.14 -41.70 9.92
C ASN A 14 -23.93 -41.96 11.23
N ARG A 15 -23.26 -42.44 12.27
CA ARG A 15 -23.88 -42.69 13.58
C ARG A 15 -24.03 -41.45 14.44
N GLN A 16 -23.12 -40.47 14.29
CA GLN A 16 -23.10 -39.21 15.04
C GLN A 16 -23.18 -37.98 14.11
N LYS A 17 -24.17 -37.97 13.23
CA LYS A 17 -24.30 -36.98 12.15
C LYS A 17 -24.26 -35.54 12.64
N ILE A 18 -24.99 -35.23 13.72
CA ILE A 18 -25.09 -33.87 14.26
C ILE A 18 -23.72 -33.39 14.74
N TYR A 19 -23.01 -34.19 15.50
CA TYR A 19 -21.67 -33.87 15.99
C TYR A 19 -20.65 -33.69 14.85
N ALA A 20 -20.71 -34.57 13.85
CA ALA A 20 -19.87 -34.48 12.67
C ALA A 20 -20.13 -33.21 11.85
N ILE A 21 -21.42 -32.83 11.67
CA ILE A 21 -21.79 -31.60 10.97
C ILE A 21 -21.25 -30.36 11.69
N PHE A 22 -21.42 -30.27 13.02
CA PHE A 22 -20.92 -29.13 13.77
C PHE A 22 -19.38 -29.02 13.71
N ASN A 23 -18.66 -30.12 13.81
CA ASN A 23 -17.22 -30.13 13.71
C ASN A 23 -16.72 -29.71 12.31
N ILE A 24 -17.35 -30.26 11.26
CA ILE A 24 -16.98 -29.90 9.87
C ILE A 24 -17.35 -28.45 9.60
N ALA A 25 -18.52 -27.99 10.02
CA ALA A 25 -18.93 -26.60 9.84
C ALA A 25 -17.97 -25.63 10.58
N GLY A 26 -17.64 -25.90 11.84
CA GLY A 26 -16.71 -25.09 12.62
C GLY A 26 -15.32 -25.06 12.02
N LEU A 27 -14.79 -26.21 11.58
CA LEU A 27 -13.49 -26.27 10.91
C LEU A 27 -13.52 -25.55 9.58
N SER A 28 -14.60 -25.68 8.81
CA SER A 28 -14.75 -25.00 7.51
C SER A 28 -14.79 -23.48 7.66
N ILE A 29 -15.55 -22.96 8.63
CA ILE A 29 -15.62 -21.54 8.94
C ILE A 29 -14.23 -21.04 9.38
N GLY A 30 -13.57 -21.73 10.30
CA GLY A 30 -12.25 -21.36 10.79
C GLY A 30 -11.21 -21.34 9.68
N LEU A 31 -11.19 -22.35 8.82
CA LEU A 31 -10.27 -22.43 7.70
C LEU A 31 -10.54 -21.35 6.66
N THR A 32 -11.81 -21.09 6.34
CA THR A 32 -12.19 -20.02 5.40
C THR A 32 -11.75 -18.66 5.91
N THR A 33 -12.03 -18.36 7.19
CA THR A 33 -11.61 -17.10 7.82
C THR A 33 -10.09 -16.95 7.80
N PHE A 34 -9.37 -18.02 8.13
CA PHE A 34 -7.90 -18.00 8.07
C PHE A 34 -7.38 -17.72 6.67
N ILE A 35 -7.92 -18.38 5.63
CA ILE A 35 -7.50 -18.16 4.24
C ILE A 35 -7.79 -16.73 3.80
N LEU A 36 -8.96 -16.18 4.13
CA LEU A 36 -9.32 -14.80 3.81
C LEU A 36 -8.36 -13.81 4.45
N ILE A 37 -8.08 -13.95 5.73
CA ILE A 37 -7.14 -13.07 6.44
C ILE A 37 -5.73 -13.23 5.88
N ALA A 38 -5.27 -14.45 5.65
CA ALA A 38 -3.93 -14.70 5.08
C ALA A 38 -3.79 -14.08 3.68
N THR A 39 -4.82 -14.20 2.85
CA THR A 39 -4.83 -13.60 1.51
C THR A 39 -4.82 -12.08 1.57
N LEU A 40 -5.63 -11.49 2.48
CA LEU A 40 -5.63 -10.04 2.69
C LEU A 40 -4.27 -9.53 3.15
N VAL A 41 -3.69 -10.18 4.16
CA VAL A 41 -2.35 -9.83 4.65
C VAL A 41 -1.30 -9.96 3.55
N GLN A 42 -1.33 -11.03 2.76
CA GLN A 42 -0.40 -11.22 1.65
C GLN A 42 -0.58 -10.15 0.58
N TYR A 43 -1.82 -9.75 0.28
CA TYR A 43 -2.14 -8.68 -0.66
C TYR A 43 -1.58 -7.34 -0.15
N GLU A 44 -1.85 -6.95 1.10
CA GLU A 44 -1.33 -5.74 1.72
C GLU A 44 0.22 -5.69 1.72
N TYR A 45 0.86 -6.79 2.07
CA TYR A 45 2.32 -6.90 2.04
C TYR A 45 2.91 -6.93 0.63
N SER A 46 2.11 -7.10 -0.43
CA SER A 46 2.58 -7.08 -1.82
C SER A 46 2.58 -5.69 -2.43
N PHE A 47 1.89 -4.72 -1.81
CA PHE A 47 1.86 -3.34 -2.28
C PHE A 47 3.28 -2.75 -2.34
N ASP A 48 3.48 -1.90 -3.32
CA ASP A 48 4.70 -1.11 -3.53
C ASP A 48 6.01 -1.90 -3.74
N LYS A 49 5.98 -3.23 -3.72
CA LYS A 49 7.18 -4.08 -3.93
C LYS A 49 7.82 -3.95 -5.31
N PHE A 50 7.14 -3.31 -6.26
CA PHE A 50 7.70 -3.02 -7.57
C PHE A 50 8.74 -1.89 -7.54
N HIS A 51 8.78 -1.09 -6.47
CA HIS A 51 9.81 -0.07 -6.31
C HIS A 51 11.16 -0.69 -5.95
N GLN A 52 12.16 -0.44 -6.79
CA GLN A 52 13.51 -1.03 -6.64
C GLN A 52 14.21 -0.58 -5.34
N ASN A 53 13.89 0.61 -4.84
CA ASN A 53 14.52 1.21 -3.66
C ASN A 53 13.62 1.19 -2.43
N LEU A 54 12.61 0.33 -2.37
CA LEU A 54 11.60 0.32 -1.31
C LEU A 54 12.21 0.32 0.11
N ASP A 55 13.26 -0.49 0.32
CA ASP A 55 13.94 -0.62 1.63
C ASP A 55 14.71 0.65 2.04
N ARG A 56 14.83 1.62 1.15
CA ARG A 56 15.59 2.87 1.35
C ARG A 56 14.71 4.11 1.22
N ILE A 57 13.42 3.95 1.03
CA ILE A 57 12.44 5.04 0.95
C ILE A 57 11.87 5.25 2.34
N TYR A 58 12.00 6.47 2.86
CA TYR A 58 11.50 6.87 4.16
C TYR A 58 10.56 8.04 4.02
N ARG A 59 9.48 8.02 4.78
CA ARG A 59 8.59 9.16 4.92
C ARG A 59 9.04 10.01 6.10
N VAL A 60 9.14 11.31 5.88
CA VAL A 60 9.45 12.27 6.95
C VAL A 60 8.15 12.75 7.58
N GLU A 61 8.08 12.66 8.90
CA GLU A 61 6.97 13.14 9.72
C GLU A 61 7.49 14.16 10.73
N GLU A 62 6.64 15.08 11.17
CA GLU A 62 6.98 16.11 12.13
C GLU A 62 6.33 15.81 13.48
N ILE A 63 7.10 15.98 14.55
CA ILE A 63 6.57 15.96 15.91
C ILE A 63 6.57 17.39 16.41
N ALA A 64 5.38 17.98 16.52
CA ALA A 64 5.18 19.31 17.10
C ALA A 64 5.04 19.20 18.62
N HIS A 65 6.01 19.74 19.34
CA HIS A 65 5.95 19.81 20.81
C HIS A 65 5.08 20.98 21.26
N MET A 66 3.84 20.69 21.64
CA MET A 66 2.87 21.69 22.10
C MET A 66 2.78 21.70 23.62
N SER A 67 2.19 22.76 24.17
CA SER A 67 2.01 22.89 25.63
C SER A 67 1.05 21.87 26.25
N ASP A 68 0.21 21.26 25.43
CA ASP A 68 -0.77 20.23 25.79
C ASP A 68 -0.33 18.81 25.43
N GLY A 69 0.90 18.65 24.90
CA GLY A 69 1.50 17.38 24.52
C GLY A 69 2.04 17.35 23.11
N ASP A 70 2.70 16.26 22.74
CA ASP A 70 3.28 16.06 21.42
C ASP A 70 2.19 15.74 20.40
N GLN A 71 2.20 16.44 19.27
CA GLN A 71 1.32 16.18 18.13
C GLN A 71 2.13 15.63 16.96
N PHE A 72 1.68 14.52 16.39
CA PHE A 72 2.30 13.89 15.22
C PHE A 72 1.63 14.39 13.95
N TRP A 73 2.41 15.06 13.12
CA TRP A 73 1.95 15.57 11.82
C TRP A 73 2.56 14.76 10.71
N ASN A 74 1.70 14.26 9.82
CA ASN A 74 2.12 13.56 8.61
C ASN A 74 2.53 14.50 7.46
N GLN A 75 2.63 15.77 7.74
CA GLN A 75 3.04 16.83 6.84
C GLN A 75 4.20 17.58 7.47
N THR A 76 5.08 18.12 6.63
CA THR A 76 6.21 18.94 7.06
C THR A 76 6.36 20.15 6.14
N CYS A 77 7.22 21.10 6.51
CA CYS A 77 7.42 22.31 5.72
C CYS A 77 8.18 22.04 4.42
N TYR A 78 7.84 22.76 3.36
CA TYR A 78 8.40 22.60 2.01
C TYR A 78 9.95 22.61 1.95
N PRO A 79 10.67 23.53 2.63
CA PRO A 79 12.14 23.62 2.53
C PRO A 79 12.90 22.42 3.12
N ILE A 80 12.22 21.53 3.85
CA ILE A 80 12.91 20.45 4.57
C ILE A 80 13.59 19.45 3.61
N ALA A 81 13.01 19.27 2.41
CA ALA A 81 13.56 18.35 1.41
C ALA A 81 14.90 18.82 0.86
N GLU A 82 15.05 20.13 0.63
CA GLU A 82 16.32 20.72 0.17
C GLU A 82 17.35 20.67 1.30
N ASN A 83 16.97 21.07 2.51
CA ASN A 83 17.85 21.06 3.67
C ASN A 83 18.36 19.65 4.00
N PHE A 84 17.51 18.62 3.89
CA PHE A 84 17.95 17.25 4.14
C PHE A 84 19.01 16.77 3.16
N ARG A 85 18.92 17.17 1.90
CA ARG A 85 19.93 16.82 0.89
C ARG A 85 21.27 17.54 1.14
N GLU A 86 21.22 18.76 1.66
CA GLU A 86 22.42 19.57 1.94
C GLU A 86 23.10 19.17 3.25
N GLU A 87 22.31 18.87 4.29
CA GLU A 87 22.83 18.62 5.64
C GLU A 87 23.18 17.16 5.91
N PHE A 88 22.51 16.21 5.23
CA PHE A 88 22.67 14.77 5.48
C PHE A 88 23.21 14.05 4.23
N PRO A 89 24.51 13.70 4.21
CA PRO A 89 25.13 13.00 3.07
C PRO A 89 24.51 11.62 2.76
N GLU A 90 23.80 11.02 3.73
CA GLU A 90 23.11 9.75 3.58
C GLU A 90 21.81 9.90 2.77
N VAL A 91 21.28 11.12 2.65
CA VAL A 91 20.08 11.41 1.86
C VAL A 91 20.46 11.61 0.41
N ILE A 92 20.21 10.60 -0.41
CA ILE A 92 20.57 10.62 -1.85
C ILE A 92 19.65 11.56 -2.62
N ASP A 93 18.35 11.53 -2.35
CA ASP A 93 17.36 12.40 -2.97
C ASP A 93 16.16 12.60 -2.02
N ALA A 94 15.38 13.65 -2.24
CA ALA A 94 14.18 13.94 -1.46
C ALA A 94 13.08 14.46 -2.38
N VAL A 95 11.86 14.02 -2.15
CA VAL A 95 10.67 14.42 -2.91
C VAL A 95 9.67 15.10 -1.99
N VAL A 96 9.14 16.21 -2.45
CA VAL A 96 8.00 16.88 -1.81
C VAL A 96 6.75 16.51 -2.59
N THR A 97 5.71 16.10 -1.87
CA THR A 97 4.40 15.81 -2.44
C THR A 97 3.32 16.63 -1.75
N ARG A 98 2.34 17.08 -2.50
CA ARG A 98 1.18 17.81 -1.99
C ARG A 98 -0.09 17.32 -2.67
N PRO A 99 -1.14 16.91 -1.91
CA PRO A 99 -2.42 16.55 -2.52
C PRO A 99 -3.02 17.72 -3.31
N VAL A 100 -3.63 17.41 -4.43
CA VAL A 100 -4.43 18.34 -5.23
C VAL A 100 -5.89 18.19 -4.80
N TRP A 101 -6.50 19.29 -4.37
CA TRP A 101 -7.89 19.29 -3.91
C TRP A 101 -8.77 19.98 -4.96
N GLY A 102 -9.64 19.22 -5.61
CA GLY A 102 -10.67 19.76 -6.47
C GLY A 102 -10.20 20.34 -7.81
N ASP A 103 -8.99 20.04 -8.26
CA ASP A 103 -8.47 20.49 -9.53
C ASP A 103 -8.95 19.59 -10.68
N TYR A 104 -9.13 20.20 -11.85
CA TYR A 104 -9.56 19.52 -13.08
C TYR A 104 -8.34 19.32 -13.98
N LEU A 105 -8.10 18.08 -14.38
CA LEU A 105 -7.10 17.76 -15.39
C LEU A 105 -7.76 17.70 -16.77
N SER A 106 -7.25 18.48 -17.72
CA SER A 106 -7.69 18.40 -19.11
C SER A 106 -6.68 17.59 -19.92
N SER A 107 -7.10 16.48 -20.47
CA SER A 107 -6.21 15.64 -21.27
C SER A 107 -6.22 15.98 -22.77
N THR A 108 -7.28 16.65 -23.26
CA THR A 108 -7.43 17.11 -24.65
C THR A 108 -8.28 18.35 -24.70
N GLU A 109 -8.22 19.12 -25.82
CA GLU A 109 -9.00 20.35 -26.04
C GLU A 109 -10.52 20.22 -25.80
N LYS A 110 -11.08 19.01 -25.70
CA LYS A 110 -12.53 18.77 -25.64
C LYS A 110 -12.97 17.97 -24.40
N LEU A 111 -12.08 17.39 -23.64
CA LEU A 111 -12.44 16.52 -22.51
C LEU A 111 -11.75 16.99 -21.25
N THR A 112 -12.53 17.41 -20.28
CA THR A 112 -12.08 17.72 -18.93
C THR A 112 -12.48 16.58 -18.02
N PHE A 113 -11.51 16.01 -17.34
CA PHE A 113 -11.72 14.98 -16.33
C PHE A 113 -11.59 15.60 -14.95
N TYR A 114 -12.47 15.19 -14.05
CA TYR A 114 -12.32 15.47 -12.62
C TYR A 114 -11.54 14.34 -11.98
N GLU A 115 -10.36 14.66 -11.49
CA GLU A 115 -9.49 13.72 -10.78
C GLU A 115 -9.33 14.18 -9.32
N PRO A 116 -10.03 13.56 -8.37
CA PRO A 116 -10.02 13.98 -6.97
C PRO A 116 -8.71 13.66 -6.24
N ASP A 117 -7.94 12.70 -6.75
CA ASP A 117 -6.76 12.15 -6.08
C ASP A 117 -5.44 12.57 -6.75
N GLY A 118 -5.41 13.76 -7.32
CA GLY A 118 -4.21 14.32 -7.92
C GLY A 118 -3.10 14.58 -6.88
N LEU A 119 -1.85 14.51 -7.31
CA LEU A 119 -0.68 14.76 -6.48
C LEU A 119 0.29 15.72 -7.21
N TYR A 120 0.56 16.87 -6.62
CA TYR A 120 1.74 17.65 -7.00
C TYR A 120 2.98 16.99 -6.39
N ALA A 121 3.99 16.77 -7.21
CA ALA A 121 5.25 16.21 -6.75
C ALA A 121 6.43 16.89 -7.42
N SER A 122 7.56 17.03 -6.70
CA SER A 122 8.80 17.49 -7.32
C SER A 122 9.33 16.43 -8.29
N PRO A 123 10.18 16.82 -9.29
CA PRO A 123 10.73 15.90 -10.29
C PRO A 123 11.46 14.68 -9.70
N SER A 124 12.02 14.80 -8.50
CA SER A 124 12.65 13.71 -7.76
C SER A 124 11.74 12.50 -7.51
N LEU A 125 10.41 12.66 -7.68
CA LEU A 125 9.45 11.55 -7.56
C LEU A 125 9.87 10.35 -8.40
N PHE A 126 10.22 10.59 -9.65
CA PHE A 126 10.58 9.54 -10.61
C PHE A 126 11.96 8.95 -10.39
N ASN A 127 12.86 9.64 -9.67
CA ASN A 127 14.15 9.12 -9.26
C ASN A 127 14.02 8.17 -8.06
N ILE A 128 13.15 8.53 -7.12
CA ILE A 128 12.95 7.79 -5.87
C ILE A 128 12.05 6.58 -6.12
N PHE A 129 10.93 6.80 -6.84
CA PHE A 129 9.94 5.77 -7.12
C PHE A 129 10.12 5.21 -8.54
N SER A 130 10.08 3.88 -8.67
CA SER A 130 10.31 3.17 -9.94
C SER A 130 9.01 3.02 -10.72
N PHE A 131 8.40 4.13 -11.15
CA PHE A 131 7.20 4.08 -12.00
C PHE A 131 7.58 3.76 -13.44
N GLU A 132 6.84 2.86 -14.08
CA GLU A 132 6.96 2.59 -15.51
C GLU A 132 6.11 3.59 -16.31
N PHE A 133 6.72 4.20 -17.31
CA PHE A 133 6.00 5.06 -18.26
C PHE A 133 5.37 4.18 -19.35
N VAL A 134 4.05 4.21 -19.47
CA VAL A 134 3.32 3.53 -20.55
C VAL A 134 3.53 4.27 -21.87
N GLU A 135 3.54 5.61 -21.80
CA GLU A 135 3.81 6.50 -22.95
C GLU A 135 4.58 7.73 -22.48
N GLY A 136 5.45 8.26 -23.32
CA GLY A 136 6.25 9.44 -23.02
C GLY A 136 7.54 9.14 -22.28
N SER A 137 8.13 10.16 -21.70
CA SER A 137 9.36 10.06 -20.90
C SER A 137 9.39 11.12 -19.81
N MET A 138 10.21 10.92 -18.79
CA MET A 138 10.45 11.85 -17.69
C MET A 138 10.84 13.26 -18.22
N ALA A 139 11.65 13.35 -19.28
CA ALA A 139 12.06 14.61 -19.87
C ALA A 139 10.90 15.45 -20.40
N ASN A 140 9.83 14.82 -20.86
CA ASN A 140 8.65 15.50 -21.39
C ASN A 140 7.73 16.03 -20.29
N LEU A 141 7.77 15.45 -19.09
CA LEU A 141 6.95 15.88 -17.94
C LEU A 141 7.53 17.12 -17.25
N ILE A 142 8.84 17.26 -17.21
CA ILE A 142 9.53 18.35 -16.52
C ILE A 142 9.43 19.69 -17.27
N GLN A 143 9.02 19.70 -18.53
CA GLN A 143 8.88 20.93 -19.35
C GLN A 143 7.69 21.83 -18.98
N TRP A 144 6.82 21.39 -18.06
CA TRP A 144 5.58 22.12 -17.70
C TRP A 144 5.61 22.77 -16.32
N PHE A 145 6.78 22.80 -15.65
CA PHE A 145 6.99 23.42 -14.32
C PHE A 145 8.04 24.53 -14.37
#